data_5cccd918f8ce6501fdd659d58c52c416
#
_entry.id   5cccd918f8ce6501fdd659d58c52c416
#
_cell.length_a   1.000
_cell.length_b   1.000
_cell.length_c   1.000
_cell.angle_alpha   90.00
_cell.angle_beta   90.00
_cell.angle_gamma   90.00
#
_symmetry.space_group_name_H-M   'P 1'
#
loop_
_entity.id
_entity.type
_entity.pdbx_description
1 polymer ?
#
loop_
_entity_poly.entity_id
_entity_poly.type
_entity_poly.pdbx_seq_one_letter_code
_entity_poly.pdbx_strand_id
1 'polypeptide(L)'
;MSRLTHCITAINEWSGPALTQYGQERVELGGPVVGRWLSKITNYLTNELAADLFGTGEPTPTRIYTTLQPWQDTLWQIAARAMGWELLDTRRPLPGDLFVTNILGPEASDAIDAGAHVLAQPAQYLSFAWDGPLGGALDGLAEIATQPD
;
A
#
# COMPACT_ATOMS: atom_id res chain seq x y z
N MET A 1 6.59 -14.05 -18.09
CA MET A 1 5.84 -13.85 -16.83
C MET A 1 6.82 -13.40 -15.76
N SER A 2 6.51 -12.31 -15.06
CA SER A 2 7.38 -11.79 -14.01
C SER A 2 7.41 -12.71 -12.78
N ARG A 3 8.47 -12.57 -11.95
CA ARG A 3 8.54 -13.31 -10.67
C ARG A 3 7.34 -12.99 -9.77
N LEU A 4 6.89 -11.75 -9.79
CA LEU A 4 5.70 -11.34 -9.03
C LEU A 4 4.44 -12.07 -9.50
N THR A 5 4.23 -12.17 -10.80
CA THR A 5 3.08 -12.90 -11.36
C THR A 5 3.08 -14.36 -10.94
N HIS A 6 4.23 -15.02 -10.97
CA HIS A 6 4.37 -16.40 -10.49
C HIS A 6 4.05 -16.50 -8.99
N CYS A 7 4.54 -15.55 -8.18
CA CYS A 7 4.26 -15.50 -6.74
C CYS A 7 2.76 -15.35 -6.48
N ILE A 8 2.12 -14.42 -7.14
CA ILE A 8 0.67 -14.17 -6.98
C ILE A 8 -0.14 -15.40 -7.39
N THR A 9 0.22 -16.03 -8.50
CA THR A 9 -0.44 -17.27 -8.95
C THR A 9 -0.31 -18.37 -7.91
N ALA A 10 0.90 -18.61 -7.40
CA ALA A 10 1.15 -19.65 -6.40
C ALA A 10 0.39 -19.36 -5.08
N ILE A 11 0.34 -18.10 -4.67
CA ILE A 11 -0.39 -17.69 -3.47
C ILE A 11 -1.90 -17.86 -3.67
N ASN A 12 -2.43 -17.52 -4.83
CA ASN A 12 -3.85 -17.70 -5.14
C ASN A 12 -4.29 -19.16 -5.13
N GLU A 13 -3.40 -20.06 -5.50
CA GLU A 13 -3.65 -21.51 -5.48
C GLU A 13 -3.46 -22.14 -4.10
N TRP A 14 -2.91 -21.41 -3.15
CA TRP A 14 -2.66 -21.89 -1.80
C TRP A 14 -3.96 -21.94 -1.00
N SER A 15 -4.33 -23.12 -0.51
CA SER A 15 -5.60 -23.35 0.18
C SER A 15 -5.57 -23.07 1.69
N GLY A 16 -4.40 -22.84 2.24
CA GLY A 16 -4.21 -22.57 3.68
C GLY A 16 -4.00 -21.10 4.01
N PRO A 17 -3.70 -20.79 5.28
CA PRO A 17 -3.28 -19.46 5.68
C PRO A 17 -1.97 -19.08 5.00
N ALA A 18 -1.93 -17.91 4.36
CA ALA A 18 -0.73 -17.38 3.73
C ALA A 18 -0.05 -16.31 4.58
N LEU A 19 -0.82 -15.61 5.40
CA LEU A 19 -0.32 -14.57 6.29
C LEU A 19 -1.13 -14.58 7.59
N THR A 20 -0.44 -14.65 8.73
CA THR A 20 -1.06 -14.58 10.06
C THR A 20 -0.35 -13.54 10.90
N GLN A 21 -1.12 -12.61 11.45
CA GLN A 21 -0.66 -11.65 12.44
C GLN A 21 -1.18 -12.06 13.82
N TYR A 22 -0.29 -12.10 14.79
CA TYR A 22 -0.63 -12.28 16.20
C TYR A 22 -0.49 -10.95 16.95
N GLY A 23 -1.45 -10.61 17.80
CA GLY A 23 -1.45 -9.38 18.55
C GLY A 23 -2.77 -9.21 19.32
N GLN A 24 -3.17 -7.96 19.53
CA GLN A 24 -4.49 -7.66 20.13
C GLN A 24 -5.64 -8.21 19.28
N GLU A 25 -5.47 -8.13 17.96
CA GLU A 25 -6.35 -8.75 16.99
C GLU A 25 -5.56 -9.80 16.21
N ARG A 26 -6.06 -11.03 16.16
CA ARG A 26 -5.49 -12.06 15.32
C ARG A 26 -6.06 -11.91 13.91
N VAL A 27 -5.20 -11.67 12.96
CA VAL A 27 -5.57 -11.58 11.54
C VAL A 27 -4.97 -12.77 10.80
N GLU A 28 -5.80 -13.52 10.09
CA GLU A 28 -5.37 -14.66 9.27
C GLU A 28 -5.94 -14.49 7.88
N LEU A 29 -5.06 -14.42 6.88
CA LEU A 29 -5.41 -14.25 5.49
C LEU A 29 -5.07 -15.50 4.69
N GLY A 30 -6.06 -16.05 4.00
CA GLY A 30 -5.87 -17.14 3.06
C GLY A 30 -5.12 -16.70 1.80
N GLY A 31 -4.62 -17.68 1.04
CA GLY A 31 -3.86 -17.42 -0.18
C GLY A 31 -4.57 -16.51 -1.18
N PRO A 32 -5.83 -16.79 -1.56
CA PRO A 32 -6.56 -15.94 -2.51
C PRO A 32 -6.74 -14.49 -2.03
N VAL A 33 -6.92 -14.28 -0.73
CA VAL A 33 -7.05 -12.93 -0.18
C VAL A 33 -5.73 -12.17 -0.25
N VAL A 34 -4.63 -12.82 0.14
CA VAL A 34 -3.28 -12.22 0.02
C VAL A 34 -2.95 -11.90 -1.44
N GLY A 35 -3.21 -12.83 -2.35
CA GLY A 35 -2.98 -12.63 -3.78
C GLY A 35 -3.76 -11.46 -4.35
N ARG A 36 -5.02 -11.31 -3.96
CA ARG A 36 -5.87 -10.18 -4.37
C ARG A 36 -5.31 -8.85 -3.86
N TRP A 37 -4.92 -8.77 -2.60
CA TRP A 37 -4.30 -7.57 -2.04
C TRP A 37 -3.02 -7.20 -2.79
N LEU A 38 -2.13 -8.16 -3.03
CA LEU A 38 -0.89 -7.93 -3.76
C LEU A 38 -1.14 -7.43 -5.17
N SER A 39 -2.11 -8.03 -5.89
CA SER A 39 -2.48 -7.60 -7.23
C SER A 39 -2.98 -6.15 -7.23
N LYS A 40 -3.90 -5.82 -6.33
CA LYS A 40 -4.48 -4.49 -6.24
C LYS A 40 -3.45 -3.43 -5.85
N ILE A 41 -2.62 -3.70 -4.87
CA ILE A 41 -1.54 -2.76 -4.47
C ILE A 41 -0.56 -2.56 -5.63
N THR A 42 -0.12 -3.64 -6.28
CA THR A 42 0.81 -3.56 -7.40
C THR A 42 0.22 -2.76 -8.55
N ASN A 43 -1.04 -2.99 -8.88
CA ASN A 43 -1.74 -2.24 -9.92
C ASN A 43 -1.87 -0.76 -9.57
N TYR A 44 -2.15 -0.46 -8.31
CA TYR A 44 -2.19 0.93 -7.85
C TYR A 44 -0.83 1.62 -8.02
N LEU A 45 0.25 0.98 -7.58
CA LEU A 45 1.60 1.52 -7.72
C LEU A 45 1.99 1.72 -9.19
N THR A 46 1.56 0.82 -10.08
CA THR A 46 1.86 0.89 -11.51
C THR A 46 1.02 1.93 -12.23
N ASN A 47 -0.29 1.91 -12.01
CA ASN A 47 -1.24 2.65 -12.84
C ASN A 47 -1.46 4.09 -12.35
N GLU A 48 -1.47 4.29 -11.05
CA GLU A 48 -1.82 5.59 -10.48
C GLU A 48 -0.58 6.43 -10.11
N LEU A 49 0.48 5.80 -9.66
CA LEU A 49 1.65 6.50 -9.12
C LEU A 49 2.88 6.42 -10.01
N ALA A 50 3.09 5.32 -10.73
CA ALA A 50 4.28 5.14 -11.56
C ALA A 50 4.06 5.51 -13.02
N ALA A 51 2.81 5.69 -13.45
CA ALA A 51 2.50 6.04 -14.83
C ALA A 51 2.55 7.56 -15.03
N ASP A 52 3.45 8.03 -15.86
CA ASP A 52 3.39 9.39 -16.43
C ASP A 52 2.30 9.40 -17.52
N LEU A 53 1.04 9.37 -17.09
CA LEU A 53 -0.13 9.25 -17.97
C LEU A 53 -0.26 10.41 -18.96
N PHE A 54 0.38 11.55 -18.67
CA PHE A 54 0.23 12.76 -19.47
C PHE A 54 1.53 13.20 -20.14
N GLY A 55 2.61 12.46 -19.98
CA GLY A 55 3.92 12.81 -20.54
C GLY A 55 4.45 14.14 -20.00
N THR A 56 4.14 14.49 -18.76
CA THR A 56 4.56 15.76 -18.16
C THR A 56 6.04 15.80 -17.82
N GLY A 57 6.70 14.63 -17.81
CA GLY A 57 8.10 14.52 -17.38
C GLY A 57 8.30 14.70 -15.88
N GLU A 58 7.22 14.76 -15.08
CA GLU A 58 7.35 14.82 -13.64
C GLU A 58 7.88 13.50 -13.08
N PRO A 59 8.75 13.53 -12.05
CA PRO A 59 9.26 12.30 -11.43
C PRO A 59 8.12 11.48 -10.87
N THR A 60 8.04 10.21 -11.27
CA THR A 60 7.09 9.26 -10.67
C THR A 60 7.59 8.83 -9.29
N PRO A 61 6.69 8.60 -8.33
CA PRO A 61 7.07 8.09 -7.03
C PRO A 61 7.75 6.72 -7.17
N THR A 62 8.87 6.55 -6.48
CA THR A 62 9.60 5.28 -6.42
C THR A 62 10.09 4.97 -5.01
N ARG A 63 9.62 5.76 -4.03
CA ARG A 63 10.02 5.64 -2.63
C ARG A 63 8.77 5.56 -1.77
N ILE A 64 8.76 4.63 -0.83
CA ILE A 64 7.63 4.40 0.06
C ILE A 64 8.08 4.35 1.52
N TYR A 65 7.27 4.96 2.37
CA TYR A 65 7.35 4.87 3.81
C TYR A 65 6.00 4.42 4.37
N THR A 66 6.03 3.52 5.34
CA THR A 66 4.80 2.94 5.92
C THR A 66 4.81 3.01 7.43
N THR A 67 3.64 3.29 8.02
CA THR A 67 3.34 3.11 9.44
C THR A 67 2.02 2.36 9.56
N LEU A 68 2.08 1.05 9.40
CA LEU A 68 0.93 0.17 9.26
C LEU A 68 0.97 -0.99 10.26
N GLN A 69 -0.19 -1.59 10.50
CA GLN A 69 -0.28 -2.89 11.15
C GLN A 69 0.60 -3.90 10.39
N PRO A 70 1.22 -4.88 11.09
CA PRO A 70 2.18 -5.78 10.45
C PRO A 70 1.66 -6.52 9.22
N TRP A 71 0.42 -6.95 9.19
CA TRP A 71 -0.12 -7.66 8.03
C TRP A 71 -0.24 -6.74 6.80
N GLN A 72 -0.66 -5.50 7.00
CA GLN A 72 -0.74 -4.51 5.93
C GLN A 72 0.65 -4.10 5.46
N ASP A 73 1.54 -3.84 6.40
CA ASP A 73 2.92 -3.46 6.12
C ASP A 73 3.63 -4.52 5.27
N THR A 74 3.45 -5.80 5.61
CA THR A 74 4.01 -6.91 4.84
C THR A 74 3.54 -6.90 3.39
N LEU A 75 2.25 -6.71 3.15
CA LEU A 75 1.69 -6.69 1.79
C LEU A 75 2.21 -5.50 0.98
N TRP A 76 2.26 -4.32 1.58
CA TRP A 76 2.78 -3.13 0.92
C TRP A 76 4.27 -3.26 0.61
N GLN A 77 5.07 -3.77 1.54
CA GLN A 77 6.50 -3.98 1.32
C GLN A 77 6.79 -5.01 0.23
N ILE A 78 6.06 -6.11 0.19
CA ILE A 78 6.21 -7.12 -0.87
C ILE A 78 5.91 -6.50 -2.24
N ALA A 79 4.80 -5.80 -2.37
CA ALA A 79 4.41 -5.17 -3.62
C ALA A 79 5.42 -4.10 -4.07
N ALA A 80 5.85 -3.23 -3.15
CA ALA A 80 6.80 -2.17 -3.45
C ALA A 80 8.17 -2.74 -3.88
N ARG A 81 8.68 -3.74 -3.17
CA ARG A 81 9.94 -4.41 -3.54
C ARG A 81 9.86 -5.08 -4.90
N ALA A 82 8.74 -5.73 -5.19
CA ALA A 82 8.53 -6.39 -6.47
C ALA A 82 8.49 -5.37 -7.63
N MET A 83 8.06 -4.15 -7.37
CA MET A 83 8.06 -3.05 -8.33
C MET A 83 9.39 -2.29 -8.40
N GLY A 84 10.38 -2.65 -7.59
CA GLY A 84 11.68 -1.98 -7.53
C GLY A 84 11.67 -0.67 -6.77
N TRP A 85 10.68 -0.43 -5.92
CA TRP A 85 10.60 0.78 -5.11
C TRP A 85 11.57 0.72 -3.92
N GLU A 86 12.08 1.88 -3.53
CA GLU A 86 12.90 2.02 -2.32
C GLU A 86 12.02 2.08 -1.08
N LEU A 87 12.29 1.22 -0.11
CA LEU A 87 11.64 1.26 1.20
C LEU A 87 12.40 2.19 2.13
N LEU A 88 11.73 3.23 2.59
CA LEU A 88 12.33 4.23 3.47
C LEU A 88 12.22 3.79 4.94
N ASP A 89 13.30 3.97 5.67
CA ASP A 89 13.37 3.79 7.12
C ASP A 89 13.36 5.11 7.90
N THR A 90 13.36 6.23 7.18
CA THR A 90 13.38 7.57 7.75
C THR A 90 12.05 8.29 7.55
N ARG A 91 11.69 9.13 8.52
CA ARG A 91 10.46 9.92 8.51
C ARG A 91 10.61 11.28 7.84
N ARG A 92 11.46 11.38 6.83
CA ARG A 92 11.69 12.61 6.07
C ARG A 92 11.21 12.43 4.64
N PRO A 93 9.90 12.58 4.39
CA PRO A 93 9.38 12.47 3.04
C PRO A 93 9.90 13.58 2.16
N LEU A 94 10.18 13.25 0.91
CA LEU A 94 10.47 14.19 -0.16
C LEU A 94 9.23 14.37 -1.04
N PRO A 95 9.14 15.47 -1.81
CA PRO A 95 8.05 15.61 -2.77
C PRO A 95 7.93 14.39 -3.68
N GLY A 96 6.71 13.90 -3.83
CA GLY A 96 6.41 12.72 -4.65
C GLY A 96 6.57 11.36 -3.96
N ASP A 97 7.14 11.28 -2.76
CA ASP A 97 7.19 10.03 -1.99
C ASP A 97 5.78 9.56 -1.65
N LEU A 98 5.63 8.25 -1.44
CA LEU A 98 4.39 7.65 -0.96
C LEU A 98 4.50 7.34 0.53
N PHE A 99 3.55 7.82 1.30
CA PHE A 99 3.41 7.51 2.72
C PHE A 99 2.07 6.81 2.96
N VAL A 100 2.09 5.57 3.46
CA VAL A 100 0.88 4.79 3.77
C VAL A 100 0.82 4.60 5.28
N THR A 101 -0.29 5.01 5.90
CA THR A 101 -0.39 5.05 7.35
C THR A 101 -1.75 4.64 7.89
N ASN A 102 -1.77 4.04 9.08
CA ASN A 102 -2.99 3.82 9.85
C ASN A 102 -3.42 5.04 10.68
N ILE A 103 -2.59 6.08 10.75
CA ILE A 103 -2.81 7.23 11.63
C ILE A 103 -2.63 8.52 10.84
N LEU A 104 -3.67 9.35 10.81
CA LEU A 104 -3.60 10.72 10.29
C LEU A 104 -3.33 11.69 11.44
N GLY A 105 -2.05 11.92 11.73
CA GLY A 105 -1.59 12.83 12.76
C GLY A 105 -0.56 13.81 12.22
N PRO A 106 0.28 14.43 13.10
CA PRO A 106 1.28 15.40 12.69
C PRO A 106 2.24 14.89 11.61
N GLU A 107 2.64 13.63 11.68
CA GLU A 107 3.53 13.02 10.69
C GLU A 107 2.93 12.99 9.29
N ALA A 108 1.64 12.65 9.18
CA ALA A 108 0.93 12.68 7.92
C ALA A 108 0.77 14.11 7.38
N SER A 109 0.47 15.06 8.26
CA SER A 109 0.37 16.48 7.89
C SER A 109 1.70 17.02 7.37
N ASP A 110 2.80 16.70 8.02
CA ASP A 110 4.15 17.09 7.59
C ASP A 110 4.50 16.47 6.23
N ALA A 111 4.10 15.23 6.00
CA ALA A 111 4.31 14.57 4.71
C ALA A 111 3.52 15.26 3.58
N ILE A 112 2.26 15.62 3.83
CA ILE A 112 1.44 16.36 2.86
C ILE A 112 2.07 17.72 2.55
N ASP A 113 2.50 18.44 3.57
CA ASP A 113 3.15 19.75 3.42
C ASP A 113 4.47 19.65 2.64
N ALA A 114 5.17 18.53 2.78
CA ALA A 114 6.39 18.26 2.01
C ALA A 114 6.13 17.85 0.56
N GLY A 115 4.87 17.66 0.15
CA GLY A 115 4.52 17.26 -1.22
C GLY A 115 4.47 15.75 -1.44
N ALA A 116 4.48 14.94 -0.38
CA ALA A 116 4.30 13.50 -0.49
C ALA A 116 2.83 13.13 -0.71
N HIS A 117 2.61 11.97 -1.32
CA HIS A 117 1.28 11.36 -1.41
C HIS A 117 1.01 10.57 -0.13
N VAL A 118 -0.08 10.87 0.56
CA VAL A 118 -0.45 10.18 1.80
C VAL A 118 -1.71 9.36 1.58
N LEU A 119 -1.62 8.06 1.84
CA LEU A 119 -2.75 7.14 1.86
C LEU A 119 -3.09 6.78 3.31
N ALA A 120 -4.34 7.04 3.70
CA ALA A 120 -4.88 6.63 4.98
C ALA A 120 -5.53 5.25 4.84
N GLN A 121 -5.05 4.29 5.60
CA GLN A 121 -5.56 2.93 5.59
C GLN A 121 -6.07 2.54 6.98
N PRO A 122 -7.36 2.13 7.14
CA PRO A 122 -7.86 1.71 8.44
C PRO A 122 -7.06 0.55 9.01
N ALA A 123 -6.81 0.59 10.31
CA ALA A 123 -6.09 -0.48 10.99
C ALA A 123 -6.96 -1.74 11.18
N GLN A 124 -8.27 -1.58 11.27
CA GLN A 124 -9.20 -2.70 11.46
C GLN A 124 -9.30 -3.57 10.22
N TYR A 125 -9.26 -4.87 10.43
CA TYR A 125 -9.24 -5.86 9.34
C TYR A 125 -10.47 -5.80 8.43
N LEU A 126 -11.66 -5.60 8.97
CA LEU A 126 -12.92 -5.60 8.20
C LEU A 126 -13.43 -4.19 7.86
N SER A 127 -12.57 -3.21 7.80
CA SER A 127 -12.96 -1.87 7.35
C SER A 127 -13.09 -1.80 5.84
N PHE A 128 -14.04 -0.98 5.37
CA PHE A 128 -14.28 -0.76 3.95
C PHE A 128 -13.79 0.60 3.45
N ALA A 129 -13.62 1.55 4.35
CA ALA A 129 -13.17 2.89 4.05
C ALA A 129 -12.59 3.55 5.30
N TRP A 130 -11.87 4.65 5.10
CA TRP A 130 -11.38 5.47 6.20
C TRP A 130 -12.57 6.15 6.90
N ASP A 131 -12.58 6.09 8.22
CA ASP A 131 -13.58 6.78 9.05
C ASP A 131 -12.97 8.06 9.61
N GLY A 132 -13.56 9.20 9.25
CA GLY A 132 -13.15 10.51 9.69
C GLY A 132 -12.54 11.39 8.59
N PRO A 133 -12.08 12.60 8.96
CA PRO A 133 -11.51 13.55 8.01
C PRO A 133 -10.17 13.07 7.47
N LEU A 134 -9.96 13.26 6.16
CA LEU A 134 -8.71 12.86 5.47
C LEU A 134 -7.64 13.95 5.49
N GLY A 135 -8.02 15.23 5.60
CA GLY A 135 -7.07 16.34 5.77
C GLY A 135 -6.04 16.48 4.63
N GLY A 136 -6.40 16.10 3.41
CA GLY A 136 -5.48 16.11 2.27
C GLY A 136 -4.85 14.75 1.93
N ALA A 137 -5.05 13.73 2.78
CA ALA A 137 -4.73 12.34 2.45
C ALA A 137 -5.82 11.73 1.55
N LEU A 138 -5.47 10.61 0.89
CA LEU A 138 -6.42 9.80 0.13
C LEU A 138 -6.86 8.59 0.97
N ASP A 139 -8.09 8.13 0.76
CA ASP A 139 -8.57 6.87 1.35
C ASP A 139 -7.91 5.69 0.64
N GLY A 140 -6.95 5.05 1.31
CA GLY A 140 -6.17 3.97 0.72
C GLY A 140 -7.00 2.75 0.33
N LEU A 141 -8.06 2.43 1.08
CA LEU A 141 -8.95 1.32 0.71
C LEU A 141 -9.77 1.64 -0.53
N ALA A 142 -10.32 2.86 -0.61
CA ALA A 142 -11.09 3.29 -1.78
C ALA A 142 -10.21 3.30 -3.04
N GLU A 143 -8.99 3.82 -2.93
CA GLU A 143 -8.04 3.85 -4.06
C GLU A 143 -7.65 2.44 -4.53
N ILE A 144 -7.35 1.53 -3.61
CA ILE A 144 -6.95 0.17 -3.93
C ILE A 144 -8.13 -0.67 -4.42
N ALA A 145 -9.31 -0.49 -3.86
CA ALA A 145 -10.51 -1.25 -4.22
C ALA A 145 -10.91 -1.07 -5.69
N THR A 146 -10.57 0.07 -6.29
CA THR A 146 -10.85 0.34 -7.71
C THR A 146 -9.90 -0.36 -8.67
N GLN A 147 -8.80 -0.89 -8.17
CA GLN A 147 -7.80 -1.56 -8.99
C GLN A 147 -8.26 -2.98 -9.37
N PRO A 148 -7.87 -3.49 -10.55
CA PRO A 148 -8.14 -4.88 -10.92
C PRO A 148 -7.40 -5.86 -10.02
N ASP A 149 -7.95 -7.06 -9.93
CA ASP A 149 -7.36 -8.19 -9.21
C ASP A 149 -6.13 -8.77 -9.93
#